data_ad361d87210c00da8c252f0f4645dbec
#
_entry.id   ad361d87210c00da8c252f0f4645dbec
#
_cell.length_a   1.000
_cell.length_b   1.000
_cell.length_c   1.000
_cell.angle_alpha   90.00
_cell.angle_beta   90.00
_cell.angle_gamma   90.00
#
_symmetry.space_group_name_H-M   'P 1'
#
loop_
_entity.id
_entity.type
_entity.pdbx_description
1 polymer ?
#
loop_
_entity_poly.entity_id
_entity_poly.type
_entity_poly.pdbx_seq_one_letter_code
_entity_poly.pdbx_strand_id
1 'polypeptide(L)'
;MCSSDLERLGERYGVSPDLITLAKALGGGLSAGAIGGTEESFEAVESGKVYQVGTFNGNPLAMAAARASLFEVLTPEAYEHLDAFEDRLLRGCQEVIDRYGLPGYSVGIGAKGCVTFSPEPIVDYDSFKEHQDEALADLAWLYNMNRGVYMTPGREEEWTLTVAHTPEDCDAFVAAFDQMAADLTA
;
A
#
# COMPACT_ATOMS: atom_id res chain seq x y z
N MET A 1 2.21 -2.59 4.93
CA MET A 1 3.28 -2.68 3.93
C MET A 1 3.28 -4.09 3.37
N CYS A 2 3.09 -4.26 2.06
CA CYS A 2 3.07 -5.60 1.44
C CYS A 2 4.50 -6.15 1.35
N SER A 3 4.69 -7.46 1.40
CA SER A 3 6.01 -8.09 1.30
C SER A 3 6.74 -7.74 -0.01
N SER A 4 5.98 -7.59 -1.09
CA SER A 4 6.47 -7.17 -2.39
C SER A 4 7.03 -5.74 -2.42
N ASP A 5 6.52 -4.86 -1.58
CA ASP A 5 6.97 -3.47 -1.53
C ASP A 5 8.35 -3.34 -0.88
N LEU A 6 8.69 -4.24 0.06
CA LEU A 6 9.97 -4.18 0.78
C LEU A 6 11.17 -4.61 -0.07
N GLU A 7 11.04 -5.66 -0.89
CA GLU A 7 12.11 -6.04 -1.83
C GLU A 7 12.32 -4.92 -2.85
N ARG A 8 11.25 -4.37 -3.38
CA ARG A 8 11.29 -3.29 -4.36
C ARG A 8 11.75 -1.97 -3.76
N LEU A 9 11.38 -1.65 -2.52
CA LEU A 9 11.88 -0.46 -1.81
C LEU A 9 13.38 -0.56 -1.55
N GLY A 10 13.88 -1.72 -1.12
CA GLY A 10 15.30 -1.98 -0.96
C GLY A 10 16.06 -1.76 -2.27
N GLU A 11 15.59 -2.36 -3.35
CA GLU A 11 16.18 -2.21 -4.69
C GLU A 11 16.06 -0.77 -5.20
N ARG A 12 14.88 -0.16 -5.08
CA ARG A 12 14.61 1.21 -5.54
C ARG A 12 15.45 2.27 -4.85
N TYR A 13 15.72 2.10 -3.56
CA TYR A 13 16.51 3.04 -2.76
C TYR A 13 17.94 2.59 -2.50
N GLY A 14 18.35 1.43 -3.03
CA GLY A 14 19.69 0.88 -2.83
C GLY A 14 19.98 0.54 -1.36
N VAL A 15 18.95 0.18 -0.59
CA VAL A 15 19.07 -0.18 0.83
C VAL A 15 19.01 -1.68 0.97
N SER A 16 20.04 -2.27 1.61
CA SER A 16 20.05 -3.68 2.01
C SER A 16 19.84 -3.76 3.52
N PRO A 17 18.65 -4.15 4.00
CA PRO A 17 18.39 -4.26 5.43
C PRO A 17 19.04 -5.52 6.02
N ASP A 18 19.44 -5.46 7.30
CA ASP A 18 19.94 -6.63 8.04
C ASP A 18 18.82 -7.62 8.36
N LEU A 19 17.59 -7.13 8.56
CA LEU A 19 16.38 -7.93 8.80
C LEU A 19 15.20 -7.40 8.02
N ILE A 20 14.40 -8.33 7.47
CA ILE A 20 13.14 -8.07 6.79
C ILE A 20 12.04 -8.89 7.45
N THR A 21 10.88 -8.28 7.67
CA THR A 21 9.65 -8.97 8.07
C THR A 21 8.62 -8.91 6.95
N LEU A 22 8.06 -10.07 6.61
CA LEU A 22 7.09 -10.24 5.54
C LEU A 22 5.79 -10.81 6.10
N ALA A 23 4.65 -10.32 5.62
CA ALA A 23 3.34 -10.79 6.04
C ALA A 23 2.26 -10.42 5.01
N LYS A 24 1.00 -10.33 5.41
CA LYS A 24 -0.17 -9.87 4.63
C LYS A 24 -0.33 -10.64 3.31
N ALA A 25 -0.05 -10.04 2.17
CA ALA A 25 -0.21 -10.64 0.85
C ALA A 25 0.70 -11.85 0.58
N LEU A 26 1.73 -12.07 1.40
CA LEU A 26 2.67 -13.19 1.25
C LEU A 26 1.97 -14.54 1.07
N GLY A 27 0.93 -14.78 1.84
CA GLY A 27 0.18 -16.04 1.81
C GLY A 27 -0.92 -16.13 0.77
N GLY A 28 -1.10 -15.13 -0.10
CA GLY A 28 -2.14 -15.14 -1.13
C GLY A 28 -3.55 -15.35 -0.56
N GLY A 29 -3.86 -14.78 0.61
CA GLY A 29 -5.11 -14.97 1.34
C GLY A 29 -5.04 -15.99 2.49
N LEU A 30 -3.97 -16.78 2.59
CA LEU A 30 -3.71 -17.64 3.75
C LEU A 30 -2.81 -16.94 4.76
N SER A 31 -3.00 -17.24 6.03
CA SER A 31 -2.17 -16.68 7.10
C SER A 31 -0.73 -17.15 6.96
N ALA A 32 0.16 -16.24 6.60
CA ALA A 32 1.59 -16.48 6.48
C ALA A 32 2.38 -15.24 6.92
N GLY A 33 3.56 -15.48 7.46
CA GLY A 33 4.53 -14.47 7.79
C GLY A 33 5.93 -15.07 7.67
N ALA A 34 6.90 -14.24 7.36
CA ALA A 34 8.28 -14.64 7.25
C ALA A 34 9.20 -13.57 7.83
N ILE A 35 10.37 -14.00 8.26
CA ILE A 35 11.51 -13.15 8.59
C ILE A 35 12.64 -13.58 7.68
N GLY A 36 13.31 -12.62 7.08
CA GLY A 36 14.54 -12.80 6.32
C GLY A 36 15.64 -11.90 6.86
N GLY A 37 16.88 -12.21 6.55
CA GLY A 37 17.98 -11.35 6.97
C GLY A 37 19.35 -11.92 6.65
N THR A 38 20.39 -11.22 7.09
CA THR A 38 21.79 -11.66 6.96
C THR A 38 22.09 -12.84 7.89
N GLU A 39 23.11 -13.63 7.57
CA GLU A 39 23.58 -14.73 8.44
C GLU A 39 23.89 -14.25 9.86
N GLU A 40 24.54 -13.09 9.99
CA GLU A 40 24.86 -12.47 11.27
C GLU A 40 23.61 -12.19 12.11
N SER A 41 22.58 -11.62 11.50
CA SER A 41 21.29 -11.33 12.17
C SER A 41 20.55 -12.60 12.58
N PHE A 42 20.68 -13.68 11.79
CA PHE A 42 20.04 -14.97 12.06
C PHE A 42 20.78 -15.85 13.07
N GLU A 43 22.05 -15.59 13.37
CA GLU A 43 22.81 -16.34 14.38
C GLU A 43 22.07 -16.43 15.73
N ALA A 44 21.37 -15.38 16.12
CA ALA A 44 20.58 -15.36 17.35
C ALA A 44 19.40 -16.34 17.34
N VAL A 45 18.81 -16.58 16.18
CA VAL A 45 17.72 -17.55 15.98
C VAL A 45 18.30 -18.97 15.90
N GLU A 46 19.35 -19.18 15.11
CA GLU A 46 19.96 -20.48 14.89
C GLU A 46 20.60 -21.02 16.16
N SER A 47 21.23 -20.17 16.97
CA SER A 47 21.80 -20.54 18.26
C SER A 47 20.76 -20.76 19.38
N GLY A 48 19.47 -20.49 19.10
CA GLY A 48 18.40 -20.63 20.07
C GLY A 48 18.32 -19.50 21.11
N LYS A 49 19.10 -18.42 20.96
CA LYS A 49 18.98 -17.24 21.84
C LYS A 49 17.66 -16.53 21.65
N VAL A 50 17.15 -16.52 20.42
CA VAL A 50 15.83 -16.02 20.07
C VAL A 50 14.96 -17.21 19.67
N TYR A 51 13.84 -17.35 20.35
CA TYR A 51 12.92 -18.47 20.15
C TYR A 51 11.94 -18.17 19.02
N GLN A 52 12.12 -18.83 17.88
CA GLN A 52 11.25 -18.66 16.70
C GLN A 52 10.48 -19.96 16.47
N VAL A 53 9.38 -20.14 17.20
CA VAL A 53 8.54 -21.34 17.15
C VAL A 53 7.06 -20.98 17.07
N GLY A 54 6.28 -21.86 16.47
CA GLY A 54 4.83 -21.78 16.42
C GLY A 54 4.25 -23.07 15.85
N THR A 55 3.13 -23.51 16.38
CA THR A 55 2.49 -24.79 15.99
C THR A 55 2.20 -24.87 14.49
N PHE A 56 1.90 -23.74 13.87
CA PHE A 56 1.58 -23.65 12.43
C PHE A 56 2.73 -23.15 11.57
N ASN A 57 3.93 -22.94 12.15
CA ASN A 57 5.09 -22.52 11.38
C ASN A 57 5.46 -23.59 10.35
N GLY A 58 5.72 -23.15 9.11
CA GLY A 58 6.00 -24.06 8.01
C GLY A 58 4.80 -24.91 7.56
N ASN A 59 3.56 -24.49 7.87
CA ASN A 59 2.35 -25.19 7.39
C ASN A 59 2.43 -25.37 5.87
N PRO A 60 2.31 -26.63 5.33
CA PRO A 60 2.53 -26.89 3.92
C PRO A 60 1.59 -26.12 2.99
N LEU A 61 0.34 -25.88 3.40
CA LEU A 61 -0.63 -25.15 2.60
C LEU A 61 -0.23 -23.67 2.49
N ALA A 62 0.12 -23.04 3.61
CA ALA A 62 0.58 -21.65 3.63
C ALA A 62 1.91 -21.47 2.86
N MET A 63 2.82 -22.46 2.97
CA MET A 63 4.08 -22.43 2.22
C MET A 63 3.86 -22.59 0.71
N ALA A 64 2.95 -23.45 0.29
CA ALA A 64 2.59 -23.59 -1.11
C ALA A 64 1.96 -22.30 -1.67
N ALA A 65 1.06 -21.66 -0.91
CA ALA A 65 0.44 -20.41 -1.30
C ALA A 65 1.46 -19.26 -1.37
N ALA A 66 2.35 -19.14 -0.37
CA ALA A 66 3.41 -18.15 -0.38
C ALA A 66 4.36 -18.34 -1.58
N ARG A 67 4.70 -19.60 -1.89
CA ARG A 67 5.51 -19.92 -3.07
C ARG A 67 4.83 -19.49 -4.36
N ALA A 68 3.54 -19.81 -4.53
CA ALA A 68 2.78 -19.39 -5.71
C ALA A 68 2.70 -17.85 -5.81
N SER A 69 2.42 -17.17 -4.70
CA SER A 69 2.39 -15.70 -4.65
C SER A 69 3.72 -15.09 -5.10
N LEU A 70 4.85 -15.59 -4.59
CA LEU A 70 6.16 -15.01 -4.87
C LEU A 70 6.71 -15.35 -6.27
N PHE A 71 6.44 -16.55 -6.78
CA PHE A 71 7.08 -17.03 -8.02
C PHE A 71 6.15 -17.06 -9.25
N GLU A 72 4.83 -17.01 -9.04
CA GLU A 72 3.87 -17.14 -10.13
C GLU A 72 2.97 -15.91 -10.29
N VAL A 73 2.74 -15.15 -9.21
CA VAL A 73 1.90 -13.94 -9.23
C VAL A 73 2.73 -12.66 -9.26
N LEU A 74 3.73 -12.55 -8.38
CA LEU A 74 4.58 -11.35 -8.27
C LEU A 74 5.77 -11.41 -9.24
N THR A 75 5.47 -11.48 -10.54
CA THR A 75 6.48 -11.41 -11.60
C THR A 75 6.93 -9.96 -11.84
N PRO A 76 8.06 -9.72 -12.55
CA PRO A 76 8.45 -8.37 -12.95
C PRO A 76 7.33 -7.61 -13.66
N GLU A 77 6.59 -8.29 -14.54
CA GLU A 77 5.47 -7.69 -15.28
C GLU A 77 4.30 -7.29 -14.37
N ALA A 78 4.08 -8.04 -13.27
CA ALA A 78 3.08 -7.68 -12.26
C ALA A 78 3.44 -6.37 -11.56
N TYR A 79 4.71 -6.13 -11.30
CA TYR A 79 5.18 -4.86 -10.73
C TYR A 79 5.03 -3.70 -11.72
N GLU A 80 5.39 -3.89 -12.99
CA GLU A 80 5.17 -2.88 -14.03
C GLU A 80 3.68 -2.51 -14.15
N HIS A 81 2.80 -3.51 -14.06
CA HIS A 81 1.35 -3.31 -14.07
C HIS A 81 0.87 -2.50 -12.86
N LEU A 82 1.34 -2.83 -11.66
CA LEU A 82 1.00 -2.09 -10.44
C LEU A 82 1.51 -0.65 -10.48
N ASP A 83 2.73 -0.41 -10.95
CA ASP A 83 3.26 0.95 -11.12
C ASP A 83 2.44 1.77 -12.12
N ALA A 84 2.02 1.16 -13.22
CA ALA A 84 1.19 1.86 -14.21
C ALA A 84 -0.17 2.29 -13.63
N PHE A 85 -0.75 1.48 -12.75
CA PHE A 85 -2.00 1.82 -12.06
C PHE A 85 -1.79 2.87 -10.97
N GLU A 86 -0.70 2.77 -10.22
CA GLU A 86 -0.32 3.80 -9.27
C GLU A 86 -0.17 5.16 -9.94
N ASP A 87 0.60 5.21 -11.03
CA ASP A 87 0.77 6.42 -11.85
C ASP A 87 -0.56 6.98 -12.37
N ARG A 88 -1.51 6.11 -12.74
CA ARG A 88 -2.83 6.50 -13.21
C ARG A 88 -3.64 7.17 -12.09
N LEU A 89 -3.66 6.56 -10.90
CA LEU A 89 -4.36 7.10 -9.72
C LEU A 89 -3.73 8.41 -9.27
N LEU A 90 -2.41 8.47 -9.13
CA LEU A 90 -1.70 9.67 -8.71
C LEU A 90 -1.98 10.85 -9.65
N ARG A 91 -1.85 10.65 -10.96
CA ARG A 91 -2.15 11.70 -11.93
C ARG A 91 -3.62 12.11 -11.91
N GLY A 92 -4.53 11.13 -11.93
CA GLY A 92 -5.96 11.41 -11.92
C GLY A 92 -6.41 12.18 -10.69
N CYS A 93 -5.94 11.79 -9.52
CA CYS A 93 -6.24 12.49 -8.27
C CYS A 93 -5.60 13.88 -8.22
N GLN A 94 -4.36 14.03 -8.68
CA GLN A 94 -3.71 15.34 -8.71
C GLN A 94 -4.41 16.31 -9.67
N GLU A 95 -4.84 15.84 -10.83
CA GLU A 95 -5.63 16.65 -11.77
C GLU A 95 -6.96 17.14 -11.18
N VAL A 96 -7.62 16.33 -10.34
CA VAL A 96 -8.82 16.72 -9.60
C VAL A 96 -8.48 17.78 -8.55
N ILE A 97 -7.46 17.56 -7.74
CA ILE A 97 -6.98 18.51 -6.72
C ILE A 97 -6.69 19.86 -7.35
N ASP A 98 -5.93 19.90 -8.44
CA ASP A 98 -5.55 21.12 -9.13
C ASP A 98 -6.76 21.83 -9.75
N ARG A 99 -7.70 21.08 -10.33
CA ARG A 99 -8.92 21.60 -10.96
C ARG A 99 -9.82 22.34 -9.98
N TYR A 100 -10.01 21.79 -8.80
CA TYR A 100 -10.91 22.33 -7.79
C TYR A 100 -10.20 23.15 -6.71
N GLY A 101 -8.88 23.23 -6.74
CA GLY A 101 -8.08 23.96 -5.76
C GLY A 101 -8.19 23.38 -4.34
N LEU A 102 -8.28 22.04 -4.23
CA LEU A 102 -8.36 21.40 -2.93
C LEU A 102 -7.02 21.53 -2.19
N PRO A 103 -7.04 21.70 -0.85
CA PRO A 103 -5.81 21.74 -0.06
C PRO A 103 -5.24 20.32 0.10
N GLY A 104 -4.38 19.90 -0.84
CA GLY A 104 -3.83 18.55 -0.78
C GLY A 104 -2.97 18.19 -1.97
N TYR A 105 -2.51 16.96 -1.96
CA TYR A 105 -1.72 16.35 -3.04
C TYR A 105 -1.88 14.83 -3.04
N SER A 106 -1.62 14.20 -4.17
CA SER A 106 -1.57 12.74 -4.27
C SER A 106 -0.13 12.24 -4.06
N VAL A 107 0.03 11.18 -3.29
CA VAL A 107 1.32 10.55 -3.02
C VAL A 107 1.18 9.04 -2.98
N GLY A 108 2.16 8.33 -3.51
CA GLY A 108 2.17 6.88 -3.48
C GLY A 108 3.47 6.28 -3.95
N ILE A 109 3.58 4.97 -3.74
CA ILE A 109 4.73 4.18 -4.15
C ILE A 109 4.34 2.72 -4.38
N GLY A 110 4.66 2.21 -5.56
CA GLY A 110 4.38 0.82 -5.94
C GLY A 110 2.88 0.55 -6.04
N ALA A 111 2.32 -0.20 -5.09
CA ALA A 111 0.90 -0.56 -5.09
C ALA A 111 0.07 0.18 -4.04
N LYS A 112 0.63 1.20 -3.43
CA LYS A 112 -0.01 1.95 -2.34
C LYS A 112 0.12 3.44 -2.53
N GLY A 113 -0.98 4.15 -2.26
CA GLY A 113 -0.99 5.59 -2.29
C GLY A 113 -2.22 6.17 -1.61
N CYS A 114 -2.23 7.48 -1.52
CA CYS A 114 -3.35 8.22 -0.96
C CYS A 114 -3.47 9.62 -1.57
N VAL A 115 -4.61 10.22 -1.33
CA VAL A 115 -4.79 11.67 -1.39
C VAL A 115 -4.56 12.22 0.01
N THR A 116 -3.55 13.05 0.16
CA THR A 116 -3.24 13.72 1.42
C THR A 116 -3.90 15.09 1.43
N PHE A 117 -4.85 15.29 2.33
CA PHE A 117 -5.54 16.56 2.51
C PHE A 117 -4.77 17.44 3.50
N SER A 118 -3.75 18.11 2.99
CA SER A 118 -2.88 19.00 3.75
C SER A 118 -2.35 20.10 2.85
N PRO A 119 -2.39 21.37 3.27
CA PRO A 119 -1.80 22.46 2.51
C PRO A 119 -0.26 22.44 2.54
N GLU A 120 0.32 21.73 3.50
CA GLU A 120 1.77 21.62 3.71
C GLU A 120 2.26 20.18 3.50
N PRO A 121 3.51 19.96 3.05
CA PRO A 121 4.06 18.64 2.90
C PRO A 121 4.11 17.87 4.23
N ILE A 122 3.60 16.66 4.26
CA ILE A 122 3.71 15.72 5.39
C ILE A 122 5.00 14.92 5.20
N VAL A 123 5.93 15.06 6.12
CA VAL A 123 7.27 14.44 6.07
C VAL A 123 7.55 13.50 7.25
N ASP A 124 6.74 13.60 8.30
CA ASP A 124 6.81 12.77 9.50
C ASP A 124 5.46 12.72 10.23
N TYR A 125 5.42 11.99 11.35
CA TYR A 125 4.19 11.81 12.13
C TYR A 125 3.71 13.11 12.79
N ASP A 126 4.61 13.99 13.16
CA ASP A 126 4.23 15.26 13.81
C ASP A 126 3.59 16.20 12.79
N SER A 127 4.14 16.34 11.60
CA SER A 127 3.54 17.09 10.50
C SER A 127 2.21 16.46 10.03
N PHE A 128 2.07 15.13 10.05
CA PHE A 128 0.80 14.47 9.79
C PHE A 128 -0.28 14.92 10.79
N LYS A 129 -0.01 14.86 12.08
CA LYS A 129 -0.96 15.28 13.12
C LYS A 129 -1.34 16.76 13.07
N GLU A 130 -0.39 17.60 12.65
CA GLU A 130 -0.58 19.05 12.61
C GLU A 130 -1.36 19.51 11.38
N HIS A 131 -1.14 18.88 10.22
CA HIS A 131 -1.59 19.42 8.94
C HIS A 131 -2.66 18.61 8.23
N GLN A 132 -2.84 17.31 8.57
CA GLN A 132 -3.85 16.48 7.93
C GLN A 132 -5.26 16.93 8.29
N ASP A 133 -6.09 17.20 7.28
CA ASP A 133 -7.52 17.41 7.47
C ASP A 133 -8.25 16.06 7.61
N GLU A 134 -8.40 15.62 8.85
CA GLU A 134 -9.05 14.36 9.18
C GLU A 134 -10.52 14.29 8.75
N ALA A 135 -11.24 15.41 8.81
CA ALA A 135 -12.64 15.45 8.45
C ALA A 135 -12.82 15.28 6.93
N LEU A 136 -11.94 15.88 6.15
CA LEU A 136 -11.96 15.74 4.71
C LEU A 136 -11.52 14.33 4.27
N ALA A 137 -10.56 13.71 4.97
CA ALA A 137 -10.15 12.33 4.75
C ALA A 137 -11.31 11.35 5.04
N ASP A 138 -11.99 11.51 6.17
CA ASP A 138 -13.15 10.69 6.54
C ASP A 138 -14.31 10.87 5.53
N LEU A 139 -14.53 12.09 5.04
CA LEU A 139 -15.52 12.37 4.00
C LEU A 139 -15.16 11.67 2.69
N ALA A 140 -13.89 11.74 2.27
CA ALA A 140 -13.43 11.10 1.04
C ALA A 140 -13.64 9.59 1.10
N TRP A 141 -13.30 8.96 2.23
CA TRP A 141 -13.55 7.54 2.45
C TRP A 141 -15.05 7.21 2.33
N LEU A 142 -15.91 7.92 3.06
CA LEU A 142 -17.36 7.68 3.06
C LEU A 142 -17.97 7.92 1.67
N TYR A 143 -17.48 8.93 0.97
CA TYR A 143 -17.96 9.29 -0.36
C TYR A 143 -17.67 8.19 -1.38
N ASN A 144 -16.46 7.64 -1.37
CA ASN A 144 -16.06 6.50 -2.17
C ASN A 144 -16.90 5.24 -1.86
N MET A 145 -17.05 4.91 -0.57
CA MET A 145 -17.85 3.77 -0.12
C MET A 145 -19.30 3.83 -0.63
N ASN A 146 -19.92 5.00 -0.60
CA ASN A 146 -21.29 5.20 -1.09
C ASN A 146 -21.41 5.09 -2.63
N ARG A 147 -20.29 5.11 -3.35
CA ARG A 147 -20.24 4.95 -4.81
C ARG A 147 -19.71 3.60 -5.27
N GLY A 148 -19.61 2.67 -4.34
CA GLY A 148 -19.21 1.28 -4.64
C GLY A 148 -17.70 1.09 -4.74
N VAL A 149 -16.90 2.09 -4.36
CA VAL A 149 -15.44 1.96 -4.25
C VAL A 149 -15.12 1.62 -2.80
N TYR A 150 -14.81 0.34 -2.56
CA TYR A 150 -14.47 -0.13 -1.23
C TYR A 150 -13.04 0.24 -0.88
N MET A 151 -12.89 1.06 0.16
CA MET A 151 -11.60 1.56 0.65
C MET A 151 -11.28 0.97 2.03
N THR A 152 -9.99 0.83 2.32
CA THR A 152 -9.53 0.50 3.66
C THR A 152 -9.94 1.62 4.63
N PRO A 153 -10.58 1.30 5.77
CA PRO A 153 -10.88 2.33 6.76
C PRO A 153 -9.58 2.81 7.40
N GLY A 154 -9.38 4.11 7.39
CA GLY A 154 -8.19 4.75 7.93
C GLY A 154 -7.92 6.07 7.22
N ARG A 155 -6.99 6.84 7.76
CA ARG A 155 -6.63 8.17 7.27
C ARG A 155 -5.25 8.20 6.61
N GLU A 156 -4.54 7.08 6.67
CA GLU A 156 -3.16 6.94 6.22
C GLU A 156 -3.02 6.10 4.95
N GLU A 157 -3.98 5.19 4.69
CA GLU A 157 -3.94 4.28 3.54
C GLU A 157 -5.27 4.36 2.76
N GLU A 158 -5.28 5.10 1.69
CA GLU A 158 -6.47 5.29 0.86
C GLU A 158 -6.69 4.12 -0.11
N TRP A 159 -5.65 3.69 -0.81
CA TRP A 159 -5.74 2.55 -1.73
C TRP A 159 -4.58 1.57 -1.58
N THR A 160 -4.89 0.32 -1.88
CA THR A 160 -3.91 -0.76 -2.05
C THR A 160 -4.26 -1.52 -3.31
N LEU A 161 -3.38 -1.47 -4.30
CA LEU A 161 -3.57 -2.10 -5.59
C LEU A 161 -3.21 -3.59 -5.56
N THR A 162 -3.84 -4.36 -6.44
CA THR A 162 -3.54 -5.76 -6.70
C THR A 162 -3.45 -6.01 -8.19
N VAL A 163 -2.85 -7.13 -8.58
CA VAL A 163 -2.75 -7.55 -9.98
C VAL A 163 -4.11 -7.85 -10.63
N ALA A 164 -5.17 -7.92 -9.84
CA ALA A 164 -6.53 -8.14 -10.33
C ALA A 164 -7.29 -6.85 -10.68
N HIS A 165 -6.77 -5.68 -10.27
CA HIS A 165 -7.38 -4.42 -10.66
C HIS A 165 -7.24 -4.16 -12.16
N THR A 166 -8.18 -3.38 -12.68
CA THR A 166 -8.24 -2.96 -14.07
C THR A 166 -8.11 -1.44 -14.19
N PRO A 167 -7.83 -0.89 -15.38
CA PRO A 167 -7.88 0.56 -15.58
C PRO A 167 -9.21 1.18 -15.18
N GLU A 168 -10.32 0.46 -15.39
CA GLU A 168 -11.68 0.90 -15.07
C GLU A 168 -11.90 1.04 -13.56
N ASP A 169 -11.24 0.20 -12.74
CA ASP A 169 -11.28 0.33 -11.28
C ASP A 169 -10.59 1.63 -10.81
N CYS A 170 -9.44 1.95 -11.40
CA CYS A 170 -8.74 3.21 -11.14
C CYS A 170 -9.59 4.41 -11.56
N ASP A 171 -10.21 4.34 -12.75
CA ASP A 171 -11.08 5.41 -13.28
C ASP A 171 -12.31 5.60 -12.40
N ALA A 172 -12.90 4.54 -11.87
CA ALA A 172 -14.02 4.61 -10.95
C ALA A 172 -13.68 5.36 -9.67
N PHE A 173 -12.48 5.12 -9.10
CA PHE A 173 -11.98 5.86 -7.96
C PHE A 173 -11.80 7.34 -8.26
N VAL A 174 -11.09 7.67 -9.34
CA VAL A 174 -10.86 9.07 -9.75
C VAL A 174 -12.18 9.79 -10.03
N ALA A 175 -13.14 9.12 -10.68
CA ALA A 175 -14.45 9.71 -10.97
C ALA A 175 -15.26 9.98 -9.68
N ALA A 176 -15.19 9.09 -8.69
CA ALA A 176 -15.83 9.31 -7.40
C ALA A 176 -15.19 10.48 -6.65
N PHE A 177 -13.86 10.60 -6.71
CA PHE A 177 -13.13 11.72 -6.12
C PHE A 177 -13.43 13.05 -6.83
N ASP A 178 -13.49 13.07 -8.18
CA ASP A 178 -13.85 14.24 -8.96
C ASP A 178 -15.25 14.76 -8.60
N GLN A 179 -16.23 13.85 -8.46
CA GLN A 179 -17.57 14.21 -8.03
C GLN A 179 -17.61 14.78 -6.61
N MET A 180 -16.82 14.20 -5.68
CA MET A 180 -16.71 14.75 -4.33
C MET A 180 -16.15 16.17 -4.36
N ALA A 181 -15.08 16.40 -5.12
CA ALA A 181 -14.46 17.71 -5.25
C ALA A 181 -15.44 18.74 -5.82
N ALA A 182 -16.23 18.36 -6.83
CA ALA A 182 -17.27 19.19 -7.40
C ALA A 182 -18.35 19.55 -6.37
N ASP A 183 -18.84 18.57 -5.61
CA ASP A 183 -19.89 18.78 -4.59
C ASP A 183 -19.39 19.66 -3.42
N LEU A 184 -18.10 19.60 -3.09
CA LEU A 184 -17.48 20.42 -2.04
C LEU A 184 -17.28 21.88 -2.44
N THR A 185 -17.15 22.16 -3.73
CA THR A 185 -16.81 23.49 -4.25
C THR A 185 -17.99 24.20 -4.92
N ALA A 186 -19.17 23.55 -4.94
CA ALA A 186 -20.42 24.11 -5.47
C ALA A 186 -21.04 25.11 -4.48
#